data_2f72477f3dd1f20a7b4e97a2fdf20166
#
_entry.id   2f72477f3dd1f20a7b4e97a2fdf20166
#
_cell.length_a   1.000
_cell.length_b   1.000
_cell.length_c   1.000
_cell.angle_alpha   90.00
_cell.angle_beta   90.00
_cell.angle_gamma   90.00
#
_symmetry.space_group_name_H-M   'P 1'
#
loop_
_entity.id
_entity.type
_entity.pdbx_description
1 polymer ?
#
loop_
_entity_poly.entity_id
_entity_poly.type
_entity_poly.pdbx_seq_one_letter_code
_entity_poly.pdbx_strand_id
1 'polypeptide(L)'
;MPAAKVCVLLLALVGTGLLSACGGTGPNFVAKDEPWREAEERSCVASGVVHETAFIRSRSALGGPSVCGAEHPFEMSAADGGRIRLKPAALLRCPMIPQVDRWISTVVAPAAIHAYGVPLAEITVAASYGCRPMNNVSGAMLSEHGHANALDVSGFILADGTRITVKKGWKGDVRERTFLRRVHDGACEEFTTVLGPNYDSNHRDHFHVDLARRGKTGLNRVCK
;
A
#
# COMPACT_ATOMS: atom_id res chain seq x y z
N MET A 1 55.82 53.92 -52.81
CA MET A 1 55.51 53.60 -51.42
C MET A 1 54.24 52.75 -51.40
N PRO A 2 54.31 51.45 -51.16
CA PRO A 2 53.13 50.57 -51.26
C PRO A 2 52.43 50.47 -49.89
N ALA A 3 51.13 50.57 -49.92
CA ALA A 3 50.24 50.44 -48.77
C ALA A 3 50.03 48.97 -48.41
N ALA A 4 50.29 48.65 -47.16
CA ALA A 4 50.04 47.33 -46.62
C ALA A 4 48.54 47.11 -46.36
N LYS A 5 47.95 46.03 -46.92
CA LYS A 5 46.58 45.59 -46.59
C LYS A 5 46.65 44.66 -45.40
N VAL A 6 46.03 45.09 -44.32
CA VAL A 6 45.82 44.24 -43.14
C VAL A 6 44.54 43.39 -43.33
N CYS A 7 44.73 42.07 -43.39
CA CYS A 7 43.64 41.11 -43.42
C CYS A 7 43.23 40.75 -42.01
N VAL A 8 42.04 41.17 -41.59
CA VAL A 8 41.48 40.80 -40.29
C VAL A 8 40.74 39.45 -40.48
N LEU A 9 41.30 38.39 -39.90
CA LEU A 9 40.63 37.08 -39.80
C LEU A 9 39.62 37.12 -38.64
N LEU A 10 38.34 37.09 -38.95
CA LEU A 10 37.29 36.85 -38.00
C LEU A 10 37.18 35.34 -37.72
N LEU A 11 37.66 34.88 -36.56
CA LEU A 11 37.38 33.54 -36.05
C LEU A 11 35.95 33.50 -35.49
N ALA A 12 35.07 32.82 -36.21
CA ALA A 12 33.73 32.44 -35.69
C ALA A 12 33.86 31.25 -34.72
N LEU A 13 33.74 31.50 -33.44
CA LEU A 13 33.59 30.48 -32.43
C LEU A 13 32.18 29.89 -32.52
N VAL A 14 32.06 28.69 -33.11
CA VAL A 14 30.82 27.87 -33.04
C VAL A 14 30.81 27.20 -31.69
N GLY A 15 30.08 27.81 -30.76
CA GLY A 15 29.79 27.20 -29.46
C GLY A 15 28.81 26.04 -29.64
N THR A 16 29.29 24.80 -29.60
CA THR A 16 28.45 23.62 -29.50
C THR A 16 27.88 23.55 -28.10
N GLY A 17 26.66 24.08 -27.90
CA GLY A 17 25.87 23.92 -26.72
C GLY A 17 25.51 22.44 -26.56
N LEU A 18 26.16 21.76 -25.62
CA LEU A 18 25.73 20.46 -25.13
C LEU A 18 24.39 20.65 -24.38
N LEU A 19 23.28 20.40 -25.08
CA LEU A 19 21.99 20.18 -24.46
C LEU A 19 22.08 18.90 -23.65
N SER A 20 22.42 19.02 -22.37
CA SER A 20 22.20 17.96 -21.37
C SER A 20 20.68 17.72 -21.28
N ALA A 21 20.18 16.78 -22.10
CA ALA A 21 18.85 16.24 -21.87
C ALA A 21 18.86 15.55 -20.51
N CYS A 22 18.27 16.20 -19.50
CA CYS A 22 17.86 15.52 -18.28
C CYS A 22 16.80 14.49 -18.66
N GLY A 23 17.24 13.33 -19.08
CA GLY A 23 16.38 12.16 -19.27
C GLY A 23 15.94 11.67 -17.91
N GLY A 24 14.90 12.28 -17.34
CA GLY A 24 14.18 11.68 -16.26
C GLY A 24 13.60 10.37 -16.77
N THR A 25 14.11 9.25 -16.25
CA THR A 25 13.46 7.96 -16.48
C THR A 25 12.06 8.07 -15.94
N GLY A 26 11.03 7.95 -16.80
CA GLY A 26 9.63 7.92 -16.38
C GLY A 26 9.37 6.82 -15.34
N PRO A 27 8.18 6.77 -14.76
CA PRO A 27 7.85 5.75 -13.78
C PRO A 27 8.06 4.35 -14.38
N ASN A 28 8.64 3.44 -13.61
CA ASN A 28 8.94 2.07 -14.05
C ASN A 28 7.70 1.15 -14.02
N PHE A 29 6.50 1.69 -14.08
CA PHE A 29 5.23 0.96 -14.05
C PHE A 29 4.27 1.49 -15.14
N VAL A 30 3.29 0.65 -15.50
CA VAL A 30 2.16 1.06 -16.32
C VAL A 30 1.11 1.71 -15.42
N ALA A 31 0.80 2.96 -15.70
CA ALA A 31 -0.27 3.69 -15.02
C ALA A 31 -1.60 3.49 -15.76
N LYS A 32 -2.68 3.35 -15.00
CA LYS A 32 -4.05 3.35 -15.51
C LYS A 32 -4.78 4.55 -14.91
N ASP A 33 -5.43 5.33 -15.75
CA ASP A 33 -6.32 6.38 -15.28
C ASP A 33 -7.60 5.75 -14.69
N GLU A 34 -7.87 6.05 -13.43
CA GLU A 34 -9.00 5.50 -12.67
C GLU A 34 -9.71 6.60 -11.87
N PRO A 35 -10.46 7.49 -12.55
CA PRO A 35 -11.08 8.68 -11.93
C PRO A 35 -12.11 8.33 -10.85
N TRP A 36 -12.57 7.09 -10.79
CA TRP A 36 -13.43 6.59 -9.71
C TRP A 36 -12.74 6.63 -8.34
N ARG A 37 -11.40 6.55 -8.29
CA ARG A 37 -10.65 6.51 -7.01
C ARG A 37 -10.79 7.81 -6.24
N GLU A 38 -10.61 8.94 -6.92
CA GLU A 38 -10.76 10.25 -6.31
C GLU A 38 -12.22 10.51 -5.87
N ALA A 39 -13.19 10.15 -6.73
CA ALA A 39 -14.60 10.30 -6.42
C ALA A 39 -15.00 9.47 -5.18
N GLU A 40 -14.51 8.24 -5.07
CA GLU A 40 -14.74 7.36 -3.93
C GLU A 40 -14.08 7.91 -2.65
N GLU A 41 -12.85 8.41 -2.75
CA GLU A 41 -12.14 8.99 -1.62
C GLU A 41 -12.85 10.24 -1.09
N ARG A 42 -13.22 11.17 -1.97
CA ARG A 42 -14.00 12.36 -1.60
C ARG A 42 -15.36 12.00 -0.97
N SER A 43 -16.05 11.01 -1.53
CA SER A 43 -17.32 10.52 -0.98
C SER A 43 -17.15 9.92 0.42
N CYS A 44 -16.09 9.13 0.61
CA CYS A 44 -15.77 8.53 1.90
C CYS A 44 -15.49 9.60 2.96
N VAL A 45 -14.66 10.59 2.63
CA VAL A 45 -14.36 11.71 3.54
C VAL A 45 -15.60 12.53 3.86
N ALA A 46 -16.39 12.87 2.84
CA ALA A 46 -17.62 13.65 3.01
C ALA A 46 -18.69 12.93 3.85
N SER A 47 -18.71 11.61 3.83
CA SER A 47 -19.64 10.81 4.64
C SER A 47 -19.34 10.85 6.15
N GLY A 48 -18.12 11.27 6.53
CA GLY A 48 -17.67 11.27 7.93
C GLY A 48 -17.50 9.87 8.55
N VAL A 49 -17.53 8.80 7.73
CA VAL A 49 -17.35 7.44 8.25
C VAL A 49 -15.95 7.24 8.87
N VAL A 50 -14.97 8.00 8.39
CA VAL A 50 -13.64 8.11 8.99
C VAL A 50 -13.48 9.52 9.55
N HIS A 51 -13.22 9.63 10.84
CA HIS A 51 -12.92 10.89 11.53
C HIS A 51 -11.63 10.76 12.33
N GLU A 52 -11.01 11.89 12.62
CA GLU A 52 -9.78 11.89 13.41
C GLU A 52 -10.02 11.43 14.83
N THR A 53 -9.07 10.64 15.32
CA THR A 53 -9.02 10.13 16.69
C THR A 53 -7.58 10.22 17.20
N ALA A 54 -7.30 9.74 18.40
CA ALA A 54 -5.92 9.57 18.87
C ALA A 54 -5.10 8.60 17.98
N PHE A 55 -5.76 7.74 17.21
CA PHE A 55 -5.15 6.62 16.47
C PHE A 55 -5.33 6.72 14.94
N ILE A 56 -6.22 7.57 14.48
CA ILE A 56 -6.47 7.83 13.07
C ILE A 56 -6.30 9.33 12.85
N ARG A 57 -5.34 9.72 12.02
CA ARG A 57 -5.01 11.13 11.76
C ARG A 57 -5.00 11.39 10.26
N SER A 58 -5.64 12.47 9.83
CA SER A 58 -5.50 12.91 8.46
C SER A 58 -4.05 13.32 8.18
N ARG A 59 -3.61 13.11 6.95
CA ARG A 59 -2.29 13.47 6.48
C ARG A 59 -2.39 14.34 5.24
N SER A 60 -1.33 15.08 4.96
CA SER A 60 -1.18 15.77 3.68
C SER A 60 -1.28 14.77 2.54
N ALA A 61 -1.74 15.23 1.38
CA ALA A 61 -1.82 14.43 0.18
C ALA A 61 -0.51 13.67 -0.05
N LEU A 62 -0.64 12.38 -0.33
CA LEU A 62 0.47 11.56 -0.77
C LEU A 62 0.64 11.76 -2.27
N GLY A 63 1.87 11.96 -2.69
CA GLY A 63 2.22 12.15 -4.10
C GLY A 63 3.34 11.22 -4.53
N GLY A 64 3.51 11.09 -5.83
CA GLY A 64 4.57 10.32 -6.47
C GLY A 64 4.53 10.53 -7.96
N PRO A 65 5.35 9.83 -8.74
CA PRO A 65 5.29 9.94 -10.18
C PRO A 65 3.95 9.43 -10.72
N SER A 66 3.46 10.08 -11.79
CA SER A 66 2.22 9.72 -12.51
C SER A 66 0.99 9.73 -11.58
N VAL A 67 0.24 8.62 -11.54
CA VAL A 67 -1.02 8.45 -10.80
C VAL A 67 -0.84 7.96 -9.36
N CYS A 68 0.39 7.93 -8.83
CA CYS A 68 0.62 7.55 -7.45
C CYS A 68 0.10 8.61 -6.48
N GLY A 69 -0.51 8.15 -5.40
CA GLY A 69 -0.91 9.00 -4.29
C GLY A 69 -2.36 8.79 -3.82
N ALA A 70 -2.75 9.65 -2.91
CA ALA A 70 -4.09 9.82 -2.38
C ALA A 70 -4.26 11.28 -1.94
N GLU A 71 -5.42 11.90 -2.17
CA GLU A 71 -5.64 13.31 -1.85
C GLU A 71 -5.89 13.54 -0.35
N HIS A 72 -6.61 12.61 0.29
CA HIS A 72 -7.02 12.70 1.68
C HIS A 72 -6.67 11.40 2.44
N PRO A 73 -5.37 11.05 2.54
CA PRO A 73 -4.95 9.85 3.24
C PRO A 73 -5.03 10.01 4.75
N PHE A 74 -5.14 8.89 5.43
CA PHE A 74 -5.08 8.81 6.88
C PHE A 74 -3.90 7.94 7.31
N GLU A 75 -3.30 8.29 8.44
CA GLU A 75 -2.40 7.41 9.18
C GLU A 75 -3.20 6.70 10.26
N MET A 76 -3.22 5.37 10.19
CA MET A 76 -3.86 4.51 11.17
C MET A 76 -2.79 3.83 12.02
N SER A 77 -2.70 4.19 13.30
CA SER A 77 -1.73 3.65 14.25
C SER A 77 -2.33 2.58 15.18
N ALA A 78 -3.66 2.50 15.28
CA ALA A 78 -4.36 1.44 15.99
C ALA A 78 -5.78 1.23 15.45
N ALA A 79 -6.31 0.05 15.65
CA ALA A 79 -7.66 -0.40 15.35
C ALA A 79 -8.44 -0.71 16.65
N ASP A 80 -9.72 -1.04 16.49
CA ASP A 80 -10.59 -1.48 17.60
C ASP A 80 -10.59 -0.47 18.75
N GLY A 81 -10.83 0.81 18.42
CA GLY A 81 -10.84 1.89 19.41
C GLY A 81 -9.49 2.13 20.11
N GLY A 82 -8.38 1.79 19.48
CA GLY A 82 -7.03 1.96 20.01
C GLY A 82 -6.49 0.76 20.79
N ARG A 83 -7.25 -0.33 20.89
CA ARG A 83 -6.85 -1.53 21.63
C ARG A 83 -5.76 -2.33 20.92
N ILE A 84 -5.73 -2.30 19.61
CA ILE A 84 -4.82 -3.10 18.77
C ILE A 84 -3.96 -2.19 17.92
N ARG A 85 -2.66 -2.13 18.20
CA ARG A 85 -1.72 -1.27 17.49
C ARG A 85 -1.42 -1.82 16.09
N LEU A 86 -1.22 -0.91 15.14
CA LEU A 86 -0.59 -1.18 13.84
C LEU A 86 0.86 -0.68 13.88
N LYS A 87 1.82 -1.54 13.63
CA LYS A 87 3.24 -1.18 13.72
C LYS A 87 4.05 -1.68 12.51
N PRO A 88 4.66 -0.75 11.74
CA PRO A 88 4.46 0.71 11.80
C PRO A 88 3.01 1.11 11.52
N ALA A 89 2.66 2.35 11.83
CA ALA A 89 1.36 2.91 11.45
C ALA A 89 1.18 2.85 9.92
N ALA A 90 -0.03 2.59 9.47
CA ALA A 90 -0.35 2.42 8.06
C ALA A 90 -0.86 3.73 7.43
N LEU A 91 -0.32 4.09 6.27
CA LEU A 91 -0.83 5.18 5.44
C LEU A 91 -1.83 4.60 4.45
N LEU A 92 -3.09 4.97 4.58
CA LEU A 92 -4.21 4.40 3.84
C LEU A 92 -5.17 5.50 3.37
N ARG A 93 -5.80 5.29 2.21
CA ARG A 93 -6.91 6.12 1.77
C ARG A 93 -8.17 5.84 2.60
N CYS A 94 -9.09 6.81 2.63
CA CYS A 94 -10.29 6.75 3.46
C CYS A 94 -11.06 5.42 3.38
N PRO A 95 -11.39 4.83 2.22
CA PRO A 95 -12.16 3.58 2.15
C PRO A 95 -11.50 2.37 2.80
N MET A 96 -10.17 2.35 2.91
CA MET A 96 -9.43 1.25 3.53
C MET A 96 -9.60 1.22 5.06
N ILE A 97 -9.74 2.38 5.70
CA ILE A 97 -9.76 2.50 7.17
C ILE A 97 -10.87 1.66 7.82
N PRO A 98 -12.17 1.81 7.44
CA PRO A 98 -13.23 1.04 8.07
C PRO A 98 -13.12 -0.47 7.79
N GLN A 99 -12.59 -0.86 6.63
CA GLN A 99 -12.42 -2.28 6.31
C GLN A 99 -11.32 -2.92 7.16
N VAL A 100 -10.18 -2.23 7.31
CA VAL A 100 -9.08 -2.67 8.16
C VAL A 100 -9.53 -2.77 9.63
N ASP A 101 -10.23 -1.74 10.14
CA ASP A 101 -10.73 -1.74 11.52
C ASP A 101 -11.71 -2.90 11.75
N ARG A 102 -12.66 -3.11 10.85
CA ARG A 102 -13.66 -4.17 10.94
C ARG A 102 -13.00 -5.55 10.88
N TRP A 103 -12.13 -5.80 9.89
CA TRP A 103 -11.41 -7.06 9.82
C TRP A 103 -10.63 -7.36 11.10
N ILE A 104 -9.91 -6.37 11.65
CA ILE A 104 -9.13 -6.56 12.86
C ILE A 104 -10.05 -6.83 14.04
N SER A 105 -11.11 -6.03 14.23
CA SER A 105 -11.99 -6.13 15.40
C SER A 105 -12.93 -7.34 15.38
N THR A 106 -13.46 -7.71 14.20
CA THR A 106 -14.48 -8.76 14.08
C THR A 106 -13.93 -10.14 13.68
N VAL A 107 -12.72 -10.19 13.11
CA VAL A 107 -12.09 -11.45 12.67
C VAL A 107 -10.81 -11.74 13.44
N VAL A 108 -9.81 -10.85 13.35
CA VAL A 108 -8.46 -11.16 13.89
C VAL A 108 -8.46 -11.26 15.40
N ALA A 109 -9.05 -10.28 16.08
CA ALA A 109 -9.10 -10.26 17.55
C ALA A 109 -9.88 -11.45 18.14
N PRO A 110 -11.08 -11.79 17.65
CA PRO A 110 -11.77 -13.00 18.09
C PRO A 110 -11.03 -14.29 17.77
N ALA A 111 -10.36 -14.37 16.61
CA ALA A 111 -9.55 -15.53 16.24
C ALA A 111 -8.36 -15.75 17.18
N ALA A 112 -7.72 -14.67 17.67
CA ALA A 112 -6.64 -14.73 18.64
C ALA A 112 -7.15 -15.31 20.00
N ILE A 113 -8.26 -14.80 20.49
CA ILE A 113 -8.90 -15.35 21.71
C ILE A 113 -9.26 -16.82 21.51
N HIS A 114 -9.88 -17.17 20.39
CA HIS A 114 -10.29 -18.55 20.12
C HIS A 114 -9.10 -19.53 20.07
N ALA A 115 -8.01 -19.14 19.40
CA ALA A 115 -6.86 -20.02 19.21
C ALA A 115 -5.91 -20.06 20.41
N TYR A 116 -5.75 -18.93 21.11
CA TYR A 116 -4.69 -18.77 22.13
C TYR A 116 -5.24 -18.45 23.52
N GLY A 117 -6.50 -18.08 23.67
CA GLY A 117 -7.04 -17.57 24.93
C GLY A 117 -6.47 -16.21 25.35
N VAL A 118 -5.73 -15.54 24.47
CA VAL A 118 -4.98 -14.29 24.74
C VAL A 118 -5.41 -13.22 23.76
N PRO A 119 -5.67 -11.98 24.21
CA PRO A 119 -6.04 -10.89 23.31
C PRO A 119 -4.93 -10.53 22.33
N LEU A 120 -5.35 -10.10 21.12
CA LEU A 120 -4.46 -9.46 20.15
C LEU A 120 -4.04 -8.08 20.69
N ALA A 121 -2.76 -7.75 20.60
CA ALA A 121 -2.22 -6.46 21.04
C ALA A 121 -1.66 -5.63 19.88
N GLU A 122 -1.13 -6.28 18.82
CA GLU A 122 -0.47 -5.58 17.73
C GLU A 122 -0.53 -6.35 16.41
N ILE A 123 -0.70 -5.62 15.32
CA ILE A 123 -0.55 -6.07 13.93
C ILE A 123 0.82 -5.59 13.44
N THR A 124 1.64 -6.49 12.92
CA THR A 124 2.89 -6.15 12.25
C THR A 124 2.62 -5.81 10.79
N VAL A 125 2.70 -4.53 10.47
CA VAL A 125 2.52 -4.02 9.10
C VAL A 125 3.84 -4.18 8.33
N ALA A 126 3.79 -4.86 7.18
CA ALA A 126 4.94 -5.00 6.29
C ALA A 126 5.01 -3.84 5.29
N ALA A 127 3.86 -3.43 4.74
CA ALA A 127 3.76 -2.28 3.84
C ALA A 127 2.36 -1.68 3.86
N SER A 128 2.28 -0.38 3.53
CA SER A 128 1.05 0.35 3.23
C SER A 128 1.24 1.20 1.96
N TYR A 129 1.37 2.52 2.03
CA TYR A 129 1.67 3.33 0.86
C TYR A 129 3.09 3.08 0.32
N GLY A 130 3.20 2.91 -1.00
CA GLY A 130 4.47 2.80 -1.70
C GLY A 130 4.27 2.84 -3.22
N CYS A 131 4.80 3.87 -3.89
CA CYS A 131 4.68 4.06 -5.33
C CYS A 131 5.63 3.12 -6.07
N ARG A 132 5.13 1.95 -6.48
CA ARG A 132 5.92 0.88 -7.12
C ARG A 132 5.05 0.01 -8.03
N PRO A 133 5.65 -0.64 -9.05
CA PRO A 133 4.93 -1.64 -9.83
C PRO A 133 4.52 -2.86 -8.98
N MET A 134 3.51 -3.58 -9.42
CA MET A 134 3.11 -4.85 -8.82
C MET A 134 4.31 -5.80 -8.74
N ASN A 135 4.51 -6.41 -7.56
CA ASN A 135 5.61 -7.34 -7.27
C ASN A 135 7.02 -6.76 -7.52
N ASN A 136 7.17 -5.44 -7.57
CA ASN A 136 8.40 -4.73 -7.95
C ASN A 136 8.94 -5.11 -9.35
N VAL A 137 8.08 -5.64 -10.23
CA VAL A 137 8.45 -6.00 -11.61
C VAL A 137 8.37 -4.76 -12.49
N SER A 138 9.51 -4.32 -13.03
CA SER A 138 9.55 -3.17 -13.94
C SER A 138 8.63 -3.38 -15.15
N GLY A 139 7.82 -2.37 -15.47
CA GLY A 139 6.83 -2.42 -16.55
C GLY A 139 5.51 -3.12 -16.19
N ALA A 140 5.37 -3.67 -14.98
CA ALA A 140 4.07 -4.14 -14.51
C ALA A 140 3.13 -2.96 -14.19
N MET A 141 1.85 -3.24 -14.01
CA MET A 141 0.87 -2.25 -13.55
C MET A 141 1.28 -1.64 -12.21
N LEU A 142 0.87 -0.40 -11.96
CA LEU A 142 1.01 0.20 -10.63
C LEU A 142 0.31 -0.67 -9.58
N SER A 143 0.99 -0.89 -8.46
CA SER A 143 0.42 -1.61 -7.31
C SER A 143 -0.66 -0.78 -6.61
N GLU A 144 -1.64 -1.43 -5.96
CA GLU A 144 -2.63 -0.77 -5.09
C GLU A 144 -1.98 -0.02 -3.92
N HIS A 145 -0.79 -0.42 -3.50
CA HIS A 145 0.04 0.36 -2.55
C HIS A 145 0.36 1.76 -3.06
N GLY A 146 0.53 1.93 -4.37
CA GLY A 146 0.75 3.23 -5.00
C GLY A 146 -0.44 4.19 -4.91
N HIS A 147 -1.61 3.68 -4.57
CA HIS A 147 -2.84 4.46 -4.33
C HIS A 147 -3.23 4.51 -2.84
N ALA A 148 -2.34 4.12 -1.92
CA ALA A 148 -2.67 3.93 -0.50
C ALA A 148 -3.91 3.03 -0.27
N ASN A 149 -4.17 2.10 -1.21
CA ASN A 149 -5.35 1.25 -1.28
C ASN A 149 -5.04 -0.21 -0.92
N ALA A 150 -3.90 -0.47 -0.28
CA ALA A 150 -3.47 -1.80 0.14
C ALA A 150 -2.74 -1.78 1.48
N LEU A 151 -2.80 -2.92 2.17
CA LEU A 151 -2.09 -3.18 3.41
C LEU A 151 -1.48 -4.58 3.35
N ASP A 152 -0.18 -4.66 3.68
CA ASP A 152 0.52 -5.93 3.87
C ASP A 152 0.72 -6.19 5.37
N VAL A 153 0.27 -7.37 5.83
CA VAL A 153 0.37 -7.80 7.23
C VAL A 153 1.26 -9.04 7.32
N SER A 154 2.38 -8.92 8.03
CA SER A 154 3.36 -10.01 8.18
C SER A 154 3.27 -10.78 9.49
N GLY A 155 2.52 -10.26 10.49
CA GLY A 155 2.43 -10.93 11.77
C GLY A 155 1.50 -10.27 12.77
N PHE A 156 1.36 -10.96 13.91
CA PHE A 156 0.45 -10.66 15.00
C PHE A 156 1.18 -10.83 16.32
N ILE A 157 0.97 -9.93 17.27
CA ILE A 157 1.53 -10.00 18.61
C ILE A 157 0.38 -10.02 19.62
N LEU A 158 0.36 -11.03 20.48
CA LEU A 158 -0.64 -11.15 21.52
C LEU A 158 -0.22 -10.36 22.79
N ALA A 159 -1.15 -10.16 23.71
CA ALA A 159 -0.93 -9.38 24.92
C ALA A 159 0.14 -9.98 25.87
N ASP A 160 0.37 -11.28 25.78
CA ASP A 160 1.43 -11.99 26.53
C ASP A 160 2.80 -11.94 25.84
N GLY A 161 2.92 -11.25 24.68
CA GLY A 161 4.14 -11.17 23.88
C GLY A 161 4.33 -12.30 22.88
N THR A 162 3.41 -13.28 22.80
CA THR A 162 3.45 -14.33 21.77
C THR A 162 3.43 -13.70 20.39
N ARG A 163 4.37 -14.12 19.53
CA ARG A 163 4.53 -13.62 18.15
C ARG A 163 4.15 -14.69 17.15
N ILE A 164 3.19 -14.39 16.30
CA ILE A 164 2.73 -15.26 15.20
C ILE A 164 3.09 -14.54 13.89
N THR A 165 3.89 -15.18 13.05
CA THR A 165 4.25 -14.61 11.75
C THR A 165 3.62 -15.41 10.62
N VAL A 166 3.18 -14.74 9.56
CA VAL A 166 2.62 -15.41 8.38
C VAL A 166 3.64 -16.37 7.78
N LYS A 167 4.90 -15.95 7.66
CA LYS A 167 6.02 -16.73 7.09
C LYS A 167 6.21 -18.09 7.74
N LYS A 168 6.23 -18.14 9.06
CA LYS A 168 6.50 -19.39 9.81
C LYS A 168 5.19 -20.14 10.09
N GLY A 169 4.17 -19.42 10.56
CA GLY A 169 2.94 -20.01 11.07
C GLY A 169 2.03 -20.58 9.97
N TRP A 170 2.15 -20.11 8.71
CA TRP A 170 1.33 -20.64 7.61
C TRP A 170 1.50 -22.15 7.39
N LYS A 171 2.71 -22.68 7.66
CA LYS A 171 3.05 -24.10 7.68
C LYS A 171 3.50 -24.57 9.07
N GLY A 172 3.27 -23.78 10.10
CA GLY A 172 3.64 -24.02 11.46
C GLY A 172 2.80 -25.11 12.14
N ASP A 173 2.64 -25.04 13.45
CA ASP A 173 1.79 -25.97 14.20
C ASP A 173 0.30 -25.81 13.85
N VAL A 174 -0.54 -26.71 14.39
CA VAL A 174 -1.99 -26.71 14.09
C VAL A 174 -2.64 -25.42 14.54
N ARG A 175 -2.23 -24.86 15.69
CA ARG A 175 -2.81 -23.65 16.27
C ARG A 175 -2.51 -22.43 15.40
N GLU A 176 -1.23 -22.24 15.03
CA GLU A 176 -0.80 -21.16 14.16
C GLU A 176 -1.51 -21.23 12.79
N ARG A 177 -1.54 -22.42 12.18
CA ARG A 177 -2.19 -22.61 10.88
C ARG A 177 -3.68 -22.30 10.95
N THR A 178 -4.38 -22.79 11.99
CA THR A 178 -5.82 -22.56 12.16
C THR A 178 -6.11 -21.08 12.34
N PHE A 179 -5.32 -20.39 13.17
CA PHE A 179 -5.43 -18.95 13.37
C PHE A 179 -5.23 -18.18 12.06
N LEU A 180 -4.10 -18.42 11.37
CA LEU A 180 -3.77 -17.69 10.15
C LEU A 180 -4.75 -17.94 9.01
N ARG A 181 -5.26 -19.19 8.86
CA ARG A 181 -6.30 -19.50 7.88
C ARG A 181 -7.58 -18.74 8.16
N ARG A 182 -8.04 -18.76 9.41
CA ARG A 182 -9.24 -18.01 9.81
C ARG A 182 -9.11 -16.51 9.56
N VAL A 183 -7.95 -15.95 9.86
CA VAL A 183 -7.65 -14.52 9.63
C VAL A 183 -7.65 -14.19 8.15
N HIS A 184 -7.01 -15.02 7.33
CA HIS A 184 -6.99 -14.88 5.87
C HIS A 184 -8.39 -14.99 5.26
N ASP A 185 -9.11 -16.06 5.59
CA ASP A 185 -10.43 -16.33 5.02
C ASP A 185 -11.45 -15.24 5.39
N GLY A 186 -11.39 -14.73 6.64
CA GLY A 186 -12.24 -13.62 7.05
C GLY A 186 -11.87 -12.29 6.40
N ALA A 187 -10.61 -12.09 5.98
CA ALA A 187 -10.25 -10.92 5.18
C ALA A 187 -10.97 -10.92 3.82
N CYS A 188 -11.24 -12.08 3.23
CA CYS A 188 -11.93 -12.21 1.95
C CYS A 188 -13.38 -11.69 1.97
N GLU A 189 -13.96 -11.49 3.14
CA GLU A 189 -15.29 -10.88 3.29
C GLU A 189 -15.20 -9.35 3.26
N GLU A 190 -14.11 -8.78 3.75
CA GLU A 190 -13.94 -7.33 3.90
C GLU A 190 -13.24 -6.68 2.69
N PHE A 191 -12.33 -7.40 2.02
CA PHE A 191 -11.49 -6.85 0.95
C PHE A 191 -11.84 -7.47 -0.41
N THR A 192 -11.54 -6.74 -1.48
CA THR A 192 -11.76 -7.23 -2.85
C THR A 192 -10.62 -8.11 -3.35
N THR A 193 -9.42 -7.91 -2.82
CA THR A 193 -8.27 -8.78 -3.05
C THR A 193 -7.67 -9.18 -1.71
N VAL A 194 -7.46 -10.49 -1.53
CA VAL A 194 -6.69 -11.07 -0.42
C VAL A 194 -5.74 -12.09 -1.01
N LEU A 195 -4.44 -11.86 -0.81
CA LEU A 195 -3.39 -12.77 -1.25
C LEU A 195 -2.57 -13.22 -0.06
N GLY A 196 -2.21 -14.48 -0.04
CA GLY A 196 -1.43 -15.08 1.04
C GLY A 196 -0.41 -16.09 0.51
N PRO A 197 0.22 -16.87 1.42
CA PRO A 197 1.33 -17.75 1.07
C PRO A 197 1.03 -18.87 0.08
N ASN A 198 -0.24 -19.11 -0.24
CA ASN A 198 -0.64 -20.09 -1.25
C ASN A 198 -0.71 -19.49 -2.65
N TYR A 199 -0.70 -18.15 -2.78
CA TYR A 199 -0.86 -17.48 -4.07
C TYR A 199 0.41 -17.57 -4.92
N ASP A 200 1.48 -16.91 -4.50
CA ASP A 200 2.75 -16.89 -5.23
C ASP A 200 3.96 -16.68 -4.30
N SER A 201 5.15 -16.61 -4.90
CA SER A 201 6.40 -16.43 -4.16
C SER A 201 6.55 -15.08 -3.48
N ASN A 202 5.84 -14.04 -3.94
CA ASN A 202 5.94 -12.70 -3.40
C ASN A 202 5.12 -12.53 -2.10
N HIS A 203 4.11 -13.41 -1.89
CA HIS A 203 3.19 -13.36 -0.75
C HIS A 203 3.47 -14.43 0.32
N ARG A 204 4.66 -15.07 0.30
CA ARG A 204 5.00 -16.17 1.24
C ARG A 204 5.08 -15.78 2.70
N ASP A 205 5.25 -14.51 3.01
CA ASP A 205 5.56 -14.02 4.35
C ASP A 205 4.59 -12.94 4.87
N HIS A 206 3.55 -12.63 4.12
CA HIS A 206 2.53 -11.67 4.50
C HIS A 206 1.18 -11.97 3.85
N PHE A 207 0.12 -11.36 4.38
CA PHE A 207 -1.18 -11.21 3.73
C PHE A 207 -1.23 -9.83 3.09
N HIS A 208 -1.51 -9.79 1.79
CA HIS A 208 -1.83 -8.57 1.07
C HIS A 208 -3.35 -8.43 1.02
N VAL A 209 -3.88 -7.27 1.41
CA VAL A 209 -5.30 -6.94 1.30
C VAL A 209 -5.48 -5.60 0.59
N ASP A 210 -6.45 -5.53 -0.34
CA ASP A 210 -6.75 -4.30 -1.08
C ASP A 210 -8.24 -4.16 -1.45
N LEU A 211 -8.61 -2.96 -1.93
CA LEU A 211 -9.94 -2.63 -2.44
C LEU A 211 -9.91 -2.33 -3.95
N ALA A 212 -9.09 -3.05 -4.73
CA ALA A 212 -9.04 -2.90 -6.18
C ALA A 212 -10.39 -3.23 -6.81
N ARG A 213 -10.82 -2.42 -7.77
CA ARG A 213 -11.99 -2.74 -8.60
C ARG A 213 -11.58 -3.63 -9.75
N ARG A 214 -12.13 -4.84 -9.82
CA ARG A 214 -11.77 -5.85 -10.81
C ARG A 214 -12.97 -6.29 -11.65
N GLY A 215 -12.69 -6.69 -12.89
CA GLY A 215 -13.72 -7.09 -13.86
C GLY A 215 -14.55 -5.92 -14.39
N LYS A 216 -15.51 -6.24 -15.26
CA LYS A 216 -16.33 -5.21 -15.93
C LYS A 216 -17.23 -4.43 -14.96
N THR A 217 -17.69 -5.07 -13.91
CA THR A 217 -18.56 -4.47 -12.89
C THR A 217 -17.77 -3.84 -11.72
N GLY A 218 -16.47 -4.08 -11.63
CA GLY A 218 -15.65 -3.67 -10.48
C GLY A 218 -15.86 -4.52 -9.22
N LEU A 219 -16.67 -5.59 -9.30
CA LEU A 219 -17.09 -6.37 -8.12
C LEU A 219 -16.41 -7.73 -7.99
N ASN A 220 -15.54 -8.11 -8.96
CA ASN A 220 -14.85 -9.38 -8.88
C ASN A 220 -13.85 -9.39 -7.72
N ARG A 221 -13.90 -10.43 -6.90
CA ARG A 221 -13.00 -10.64 -5.77
C ARG A 221 -11.93 -11.67 -6.09
N VAL A 222 -10.76 -11.52 -5.48
CA VAL A 222 -9.65 -12.46 -5.52
C VAL A 222 -9.29 -12.85 -4.10
N CYS A 223 -9.46 -14.12 -3.75
CA CYS A 223 -9.10 -14.66 -2.44
C CYS A 223 -8.21 -15.91 -2.66
N LYS A 224 -6.88 -15.83 -2.37
CA LYS A 224 -5.86 -16.84 -2.70
C LYS A 224 -4.82 -17.03 -1.61
#